data_4f7da44147092e5f38f24a1e7065434b
#
_entry.id   4f7da44147092e5f38f24a1e7065434b
#
_cell.length_a   1.000
_cell.length_b   1.000
_cell.length_c   1.000
_cell.angle_alpha   90.00
_cell.angle_beta   90.00
_cell.angle_gamma   90.00
#
_symmetry.space_group_name_H-M   'P 1'
#
loop_
_entity.id
_entity.type
_entity.pdbx_description
1 polymer ?
#
loop_
_entity_poly.entity_id
_entity_poly.type
_entity_poly.pdbx_seq_one_letter_code
_entity_poly.pdbx_strand_id
1 'polypeptide(L)'
;MIKIGNVEIENPVVIAPLAGISNIAFRRIAKRFGAGLVCNEMVSDKALYYDSLKTKQMCAIDENEHPVSFQLFGHDIDTVVYAAKYLDTQTNCDIIDFNMGCPVNKVIKAQAGSFLMKDIDYAKELVSNIVQNVNKPVTVKMRLGFDTYHINCVEMAKAMESVGVSAVAVHGRTRNQMYEGKADWSYIKQVKDAVSIPVIGNGDVRSVEDFHRMMNETGCDAVMLGRGIVGNPFLIQECVDSITGQNHEFSMEDRIEICMDHAKGLADTKGEKVAIREMRGLASWYLKGLPGSRIFKNEMSQMNTLEDLENILRQFMEAQR
;
A
#
# COMPACT_ATOMS: atom_id res chain seq x y z
N MET A 1 -7.43 17.69 -7.67
CA MET A 1 -7.15 17.65 -6.21
C MET A 1 -8.24 16.82 -5.56
N ILE A 2 -7.87 15.83 -4.77
CA ILE A 2 -8.81 14.90 -4.10
C ILE A 2 -8.76 15.23 -2.61
N LYS A 3 -9.91 15.17 -1.94
CA LYS A 3 -10.00 15.47 -0.51
C LYS A 3 -10.52 14.27 0.26
N ILE A 4 -9.74 13.78 1.23
CA ILE A 4 -10.11 12.68 2.13
C ILE A 4 -10.26 13.30 3.54
N GLY A 5 -11.50 13.50 3.98
CA GLY A 5 -11.75 14.31 5.17
C GLY A 5 -11.17 15.72 5.02
N ASN A 6 -10.25 16.10 5.87
CA ASN A 6 -9.51 17.38 5.83
C ASN A 6 -8.13 17.28 5.13
N VAL A 7 -7.74 16.09 4.63
CA VAL A 7 -6.45 15.87 3.96
C VAL A 7 -6.61 16.05 2.45
N GLU A 8 -5.79 16.91 1.86
CA GLU A 8 -5.73 17.14 0.42
C GLU A 8 -4.64 16.29 -0.21
N ILE A 9 -4.97 15.64 -1.33
CA ILE A 9 -4.05 14.81 -2.13
C ILE A 9 -3.87 15.50 -3.48
N GLU A 10 -2.64 15.82 -3.83
CA GLU A 10 -2.31 16.62 -5.01
C GLU A 10 -2.66 15.92 -6.33
N ASN A 11 -2.55 14.60 -6.36
CA ASN A 11 -2.80 13.79 -7.55
C ASN A 11 -3.41 12.42 -7.19
N PRO A 12 -4.06 11.72 -8.13
CA PRO A 12 -4.78 10.47 -7.87
C PRO A 12 -3.91 9.21 -7.76
N VAL A 13 -2.60 9.35 -7.61
CA VAL A 13 -1.69 8.18 -7.50
C VAL A 13 -1.46 7.85 -6.04
N VAL A 14 -1.99 6.72 -5.59
CA VAL A 14 -1.92 6.24 -4.21
C VAL A 14 -1.08 4.97 -4.12
N ILE A 15 -0.27 4.83 -3.08
CA ILE A 15 0.56 3.64 -2.87
C ILE A 15 -0.10 2.69 -1.89
N ALA A 16 -0.22 1.42 -2.30
CA ALA A 16 -0.87 0.40 -1.47
C ALA A 16 -0.04 0.04 -0.22
N PRO A 17 -0.70 -0.31 0.90
CA PRO A 17 -0.04 -0.92 2.05
C PRO A 17 0.43 -2.34 1.69
N LEU A 18 1.73 -2.53 1.52
CA LEU A 18 2.38 -3.79 1.13
C LEU A 18 3.30 -4.27 2.23
N ALA A 19 2.95 -5.37 2.89
CA ALA A 19 3.76 -5.95 3.96
C ALA A 19 5.18 -6.31 3.47
N GLY A 20 6.20 -5.86 4.21
CA GLY A 20 7.61 -6.02 3.87
C GLY A 20 8.11 -5.08 2.77
N ILE A 21 7.27 -4.17 2.25
CA ILE A 21 7.62 -3.29 1.13
C ILE A 21 7.35 -1.83 1.45
N SER A 22 6.13 -1.45 1.87
CA SER A 22 5.75 -0.05 2.11
C SER A 22 6.26 0.49 3.47
N ASN A 23 7.50 0.14 3.82
CA ASN A 23 8.25 0.72 4.93
C ASN A 23 8.68 2.16 4.59
N ILE A 24 9.23 2.86 5.59
CA ILE A 24 9.64 4.27 5.45
C ILE A 24 10.62 4.50 4.28
N ALA A 25 11.57 3.58 4.03
CA ALA A 25 12.53 3.71 2.94
C ALA A 25 11.82 3.71 1.57
N PHE A 26 10.86 2.80 1.37
CA PHE A 26 10.09 2.75 0.12
C PHE A 26 9.11 3.91 0.00
N ARG A 27 8.46 4.33 1.10
CA ARG A 27 7.53 5.47 1.06
C ARG A 27 8.24 6.77 0.68
N ARG A 28 9.48 7.01 1.16
CA ARG A 28 10.33 8.14 0.73
C ARG A 28 10.58 8.10 -0.78
N ILE A 29 10.94 6.93 -1.33
CA ILE A 29 11.10 6.75 -2.78
C ILE A 29 9.79 7.07 -3.49
N ALA A 30 8.67 6.51 -3.05
CA ALA A 30 7.37 6.75 -3.68
C ALA A 30 6.99 8.24 -3.69
N LYS A 31 7.25 8.98 -2.62
CA LYS A 31 7.03 10.43 -2.58
C LYS A 31 7.97 11.18 -3.52
N ARG A 32 9.24 10.79 -3.61
CA ARG A 32 10.18 11.37 -4.58
C ARG A 32 9.70 11.20 -6.03
N PHE A 33 9.00 10.12 -6.32
CA PHE A 33 8.34 9.87 -7.62
C PHE A 33 6.92 10.45 -7.72
N GLY A 34 6.52 11.33 -6.82
CA GLY A 34 5.31 12.12 -6.91
C GLY A 34 4.03 11.43 -6.44
N ALA A 35 4.09 10.35 -5.67
CA ALA A 35 2.89 9.75 -5.10
C ALA A 35 2.05 10.77 -4.31
N GLY A 36 0.76 10.89 -4.64
CA GLY A 36 -0.17 11.79 -3.96
C GLY A 36 -0.42 11.36 -2.51
N LEU A 37 -0.51 10.04 -2.25
CA LEU A 37 -0.67 9.47 -0.92
C LEU A 37 0.17 8.19 -0.81
N VAL A 38 0.94 8.05 0.27
CA VAL A 38 1.63 6.80 0.60
C VAL A 38 0.97 6.13 1.79
N CYS A 39 0.93 4.78 1.78
CA CYS A 39 0.39 3.99 2.88
C CYS A 39 1.49 3.17 3.54
N ASN A 40 1.47 3.12 4.88
CA ASN A 40 2.37 2.27 5.65
C ASN A 40 1.98 0.78 5.54
N GLU A 41 2.87 -0.10 5.95
CA GLU A 41 2.58 -1.51 6.20
C GLU A 41 1.48 -1.67 7.27
N MET A 42 0.81 -2.83 7.26
CA MET A 42 -0.22 -3.12 8.25
C MET A 42 0.33 -3.16 9.67
N VAL A 43 -0.26 -2.40 10.55
CA VAL A 43 0.06 -2.32 12.00
C VAL A 43 -0.97 -3.14 12.78
N SER A 44 -0.49 -4.07 13.63
CA SER A 44 -1.39 -4.87 14.46
C SER A 44 -1.90 -4.07 15.67
N ASP A 45 -3.20 -4.07 15.87
CA ASP A 45 -3.88 -3.54 17.06
C ASP A 45 -3.31 -4.10 18.35
N LYS A 46 -3.28 -5.43 18.48
CA LYS A 46 -2.76 -6.13 19.66
C LYS A 46 -1.29 -5.86 19.90
N ALA A 47 -0.49 -5.71 18.83
CA ALA A 47 0.92 -5.41 19.00
C ALA A 47 1.15 -3.99 19.58
N LEU A 48 0.33 -3.01 19.21
CA LEU A 48 0.34 -1.69 19.84
C LEU A 48 -0.22 -1.74 21.26
N TYR A 49 -1.33 -2.45 21.47
CA TYR A 49 -1.96 -2.61 22.79
C TYR A 49 -1.02 -3.23 23.82
N TYR A 50 -0.24 -4.23 23.42
CA TYR A 50 0.78 -4.88 24.27
C TYR A 50 2.18 -4.25 24.16
N ASP A 51 2.26 -3.00 23.75
CA ASP A 51 3.46 -2.15 23.80
C ASP A 51 4.67 -2.68 23.02
N SER A 52 4.45 -3.33 21.86
CA SER A 52 5.52 -3.85 21.01
C SER A 52 6.41 -2.73 20.46
N LEU A 53 7.65 -2.66 20.93
CA LEU A 53 8.64 -1.70 20.45
C LEU A 53 8.86 -1.79 18.93
N LYS A 54 8.91 -3.01 18.39
CA LYS A 54 9.04 -3.21 16.94
C LYS A 54 7.89 -2.59 16.16
N THR A 55 6.66 -2.74 16.66
CA THR A 55 5.47 -2.17 16.01
C THR A 55 5.46 -0.65 16.12
N LYS A 56 5.88 -0.09 17.25
CA LYS A 56 6.05 1.36 17.41
C LYS A 56 7.11 1.92 16.45
N GLN A 57 8.22 1.22 16.25
CA GLN A 57 9.24 1.61 15.25
C GLN A 57 8.70 1.58 13.81
N MET A 58 7.77 0.67 13.49
CA MET A 58 7.10 0.67 12.17
C MET A 58 6.22 1.91 11.96
N CYS A 59 5.87 2.63 13.03
CA CYS A 59 5.08 3.86 12.95
C CYS A 59 5.95 5.12 12.76
N ALA A 60 7.24 4.99 12.43
CA ALA A 60 8.08 6.12 12.09
C ALA A 60 7.66 6.75 10.76
N ILE A 61 7.73 8.09 10.70
CA ILE A 61 7.37 8.91 9.55
C ILE A 61 8.54 9.87 9.26
N ASP A 62 8.84 10.08 7.99
CA ASP A 62 9.72 11.14 7.52
C ASP A 62 8.90 12.40 7.20
N GLU A 63 9.43 13.57 7.49
CA GLU A 63 8.74 14.85 7.24
C GLU A 63 8.38 15.07 5.76
N ASN A 64 9.09 14.41 4.84
CA ASN A 64 8.87 14.53 3.39
C ASN A 64 7.89 13.50 2.82
N GLU A 65 7.28 12.63 3.63
CA GLU A 65 6.34 11.60 3.11
C GLU A 65 4.86 11.96 3.26
N HIS A 66 4.54 13.16 3.74
CA HIS A 66 3.16 13.62 3.83
C HIS A 66 2.53 13.94 2.45
N PRO A 67 1.22 13.63 2.27
CA PRO A 67 0.35 12.94 3.21
C PRO A 67 0.67 11.42 3.28
N VAL A 68 0.60 10.88 4.49
CA VAL A 68 0.83 9.46 4.76
C VAL A 68 -0.32 8.82 5.54
N SER A 69 -0.76 7.65 5.09
CA SER A 69 -1.80 6.86 5.74
C SER A 69 -1.22 5.67 6.48
N PHE A 70 -1.67 5.45 7.72
CA PHE A 70 -1.27 4.28 8.50
C PHE A 70 -2.40 3.26 8.58
N GLN A 71 -2.12 2.04 8.13
CA GLN A 71 -3.12 0.99 8.09
C GLN A 71 -3.08 0.11 9.34
N LEU A 72 -4.18 0.11 10.09
CA LEU A 72 -4.43 -0.81 11.21
C LEU A 72 -5.11 -2.09 10.73
N PHE A 73 -4.85 -3.20 11.41
CA PHE A 73 -5.68 -4.39 11.33
C PHE A 73 -5.91 -4.98 12.72
N GLY A 74 -7.11 -5.52 12.93
CA GLY A 74 -7.54 -6.14 14.16
C GLY A 74 -8.97 -6.65 14.05
N HIS A 75 -9.51 -7.14 15.16
CA HIS A 75 -10.89 -7.62 15.26
C HIS A 75 -11.57 -7.11 16.54
N ASP A 76 -10.90 -7.15 17.65
CA ASP A 76 -11.42 -6.74 18.94
C ASP A 76 -11.53 -5.22 19.02
N ILE A 77 -12.73 -4.71 19.35
CA ILE A 77 -13.02 -3.25 19.33
C ILE A 77 -12.09 -2.49 20.28
N ASP A 78 -11.87 -3.01 21.50
CA ASP A 78 -11.08 -2.27 22.50
C ASP A 78 -9.62 -2.13 22.08
N THR A 79 -9.00 -3.21 21.56
CA THR A 79 -7.62 -3.17 21.09
C THR A 79 -7.45 -2.34 19.82
N VAL A 80 -8.43 -2.38 18.91
CA VAL A 80 -8.43 -1.58 17.68
C VAL A 80 -8.60 -0.10 17.99
N VAL A 81 -9.53 0.28 18.88
CA VAL A 81 -9.72 1.68 19.30
C VAL A 81 -8.49 2.20 20.03
N TYR A 82 -7.88 1.40 20.90
CA TYR A 82 -6.62 1.77 21.54
C TYR A 82 -5.53 2.07 20.51
N ALA A 83 -5.37 1.18 19.52
CA ALA A 83 -4.37 1.34 18.47
C ALA A 83 -4.66 2.55 17.57
N ALA A 84 -5.92 2.81 17.25
CA ALA A 84 -6.33 3.98 16.49
C ALA A 84 -6.01 5.28 17.24
N LYS A 85 -6.32 5.36 18.54
CA LYS A 85 -5.94 6.49 19.40
C LYS A 85 -4.43 6.67 19.48
N TYR A 86 -3.66 5.58 19.53
CA TYR A 86 -2.21 5.65 19.48
C TYR A 86 -1.73 6.32 18.17
N LEU A 87 -2.25 5.90 17.02
CA LEU A 87 -1.91 6.52 15.75
C LEU A 87 -2.36 7.99 15.68
N ASP A 88 -3.53 8.31 16.20
CA ASP A 88 -4.08 9.68 16.23
C ASP A 88 -3.18 10.63 17.02
N THR A 89 -2.71 10.22 18.21
CA THR A 89 -2.09 11.10 19.17
C THR A 89 -0.56 10.95 19.29
N GLN A 90 0.00 9.79 18.92
CA GLN A 90 1.41 9.47 19.08
C GLN A 90 2.18 9.42 17.78
N THR A 91 1.51 9.67 16.64
CA THR A 91 2.15 9.71 15.32
C THR A 91 1.70 10.93 14.52
N ASN A 92 2.50 11.29 13.50
CA ASN A 92 2.18 12.38 12.58
C ASN A 92 1.46 11.88 11.33
N CYS A 93 0.89 10.67 11.31
CA CYS A 93 0.14 10.22 10.14
C CYS A 93 -1.03 11.17 9.84
N ASP A 94 -1.38 11.32 8.57
CA ASP A 94 -2.47 12.20 8.15
C ASP A 94 -3.80 11.47 8.15
N ILE A 95 -3.78 10.17 7.87
CA ILE A 95 -4.97 9.32 7.72
C ILE A 95 -4.75 8.02 8.50
N ILE A 96 -5.81 7.52 9.14
CA ILE A 96 -5.86 6.18 9.73
C ILE A 96 -6.68 5.31 8.79
N ASP A 97 -6.05 4.30 8.17
CA ASP A 97 -6.73 3.34 7.31
C ASP A 97 -6.99 2.04 8.07
N PHE A 98 -8.16 1.44 7.87
CA PHE A 98 -8.50 0.17 8.49
C PHE A 98 -8.55 -0.96 7.46
N ASN A 99 -7.81 -2.04 7.73
CA ASN A 99 -7.68 -3.18 6.82
C ASN A 99 -8.86 -4.14 6.92
N MET A 100 -9.65 -4.22 5.86
CA MET A 100 -10.70 -5.22 5.65
C MET A 100 -10.44 -6.05 4.38
N GLY A 101 -9.19 -6.13 3.92
CA GLY A 101 -8.85 -6.77 2.64
C GLY A 101 -7.73 -7.81 2.70
N CYS A 102 -6.96 -7.92 3.79
CA CYS A 102 -5.85 -8.87 3.88
C CYS A 102 -6.35 -10.33 3.82
N PRO A 103 -5.90 -11.13 2.82
CA PRO A 103 -6.39 -12.49 2.64
C PRO A 103 -5.57 -13.55 3.37
N VAL A 104 -4.47 -13.16 4.05
CA VAL A 104 -3.48 -14.08 4.64
C VAL A 104 -4.10 -14.90 5.77
N ASN A 105 -3.88 -16.20 5.77
CA ASN A 105 -4.50 -17.13 6.72
C ASN A 105 -4.26 -16.78 8.19
N LYS A 106 -3.07 -16.24 8.53
CA LYS A 106 -2.77 -15.80 9.91
C LYS A 106 -3.70 -14.67 10.36
N VAL A 107 -4.01 -13.72 9.46
CA VAL A 107 -4.91 -12.59 9.72
C VAL A 107 -6.36 -13.08 9.80
N ILE A 108 -6.75 -13.98 8.90
CA ILE A 108 -8.10 -14.60 8.89
C ILE A 108 -8.37 -15.41 10.17
N LYS A 109 -7.39 -16.19 10.65
CA LYS A 109 -7.50 -16.93 11.92
C LYS A 109 -7.69 -16.00 13.14
N ALA A 110 -7.16 -14.79 13.06
CA ALA A 110 -7.39 -13.73 14.05
C ALA A 110 -8.71 -12.97 13.81
N GLN A 111 -9.58 -13.44 12.90
CA GLN A 111 -10.85 -12.83 12.51
C GLN A 111 -10.73 -11.41 11.97
N ALA A 112 -9.53 -11.01 11.54
CA ALA A 112 -9.22 -9.67 11.02
C ALA A 112 -9.06 -9.65 9.48
N GLY A 113 -8.83 -8.47 8.94
CA GLY A 113 -8.65 -8.28 7.50
C GLY A 113 -9.91 -8.63 6.72
N SER A 114 -9.79 -9.42 5.65
CA SER A 114 -10.95 -9.78 4.83
C SER A 114 -11.96 -10.73 5.51
N PHE A 115 -11.68 -11.24 6.71
CA PHE A 115 -12.67 -11.93 7.53
C PHE A 115 -13.85 -11.01 7.88
N LEU A 116 -13.59 -9.73 8.12
CA LEU A 116 -14.60 -8.72 8.44
C LEU A 116 -15.62 -8.51 7.31
N MET A 117 -15.27 -8.88 6.07
CA MET A 117 -16.22 -8.85 4.95
C MET A 117 -17.39 -9.84 5.11
N LYS A 118 -17.33 -10.75 6.09
CA LYS A 118 -18.41 -11.73 6.34
C LYS A 118 -19.58 -11.16 7.13
N ASP A 119 -19.35 -10.09 7.88
CA ASP A 119 -20.33 -9.51 8.80
C ASP A 119 -20.29 -7.98 8.69
N ILE A 120 -21.25 -7.44 7.95
CA ILE A 120 -21.33 -5.98 7.69
C ILE A 120 -21.68 -5.25 8.98
N ASP A 121 -22.55 -5.80 9.81
CA ASP A 121 -23.01 -5.14 11.04
C ASP A 121 -21.88 -5.04 12.05
N TYR A 122 -21.12 -6.12 12.23
CA TYR A 122 -19.94 -6.10 13.09
C TYR A 122 -18.84 -5.17 12.55
N ALA A 123 -18.56 -5.23 11.26
CA ALA A 123 -17.58 -4.32 10.63
C ALA A 123 -17.99 -2.86 10.80
N LYS A 124 -19.28 -2.55 10.64
CA LYS A 124 -19.84 -1.22 10.85
C LYS A 124 -19.70 -0.76 12.30
N GLU A 125 -20.02 -1.61 13.28
CA GLU A 125 -19.84 -1.31 14.71
C GLU A 125 -18.38 -1.01 15.03
N LEU A 126 -17.45 -1.87 14.60
CA LEU A 126 -16.03 -1.73 14.85
C LEU A 126 -15.48 -0.43 14.26
N VAL A 127 -15.78 -0.13 12.98
CA VAL A 127 -15.30 1.08 12.31
C VAL A 127 -15.96 2.34 12.88
N SER A 128 -17.24 2.28 13.26
CA SER A 128 -17.90 3.38 13.97
C SER A 128 -17.17 3.74 15.26
N ASN A 129 -16.72 2.74 16.03
CA ASN A 129 -15.93 2.96 17.24
C ASN A 129 -14.56 3.59 16.93
N ILE A 130 -13.91 3.25 15.81
CA ILE A 130 -12.69 3.96 15.39
C ILE A 130 -13.00 5.43 15.12
N VAL A 131 -13.95 5.71 14.22
CA VAL A 131 -14.28 7.07 13.77
C VAL A 131 -14.66 7.98 14.95
N GLN A 132 -15.42 7.47 15.93
CA GLN A 132 -15.87 8.24 17.10
C GLN A 132 -14.73 8.56 18.11
N ASN A 133 -13.59 7.88 18.01
CA ASN A 133 -12.54 7.97 19.02
C ASN A 133 -11.22 8.59 18.51
N VAL A 134 -11.17 9.06 17.24
CA VAL A 134 -10.01 9.72 16.65
C VAL A 134 -10.41 11.02 15.97
N ASN A 135 -9.44 11.93 15.78
CA ASN A 135 -9.64 13.21 15.09
C ASN A 135 -9.23 13.16 13.60
N LYS A 136 -8.29 12.27 13.27
CA LYS A 136 -7.82 12.10 11.89
C LYS A 136 -8.87 11.43 11.03
N PRO A 137 -8.91 11.73 9.72
CA PRO A 137 -9.77 11.00 8.79
C PRO A 137 -9.54 9.50 8.86
N VAL A 138 -10.62 8.73 8.88
CA VAL A 138 -10.58 7.27 8.83
C VAL A 138 -10.96 6.80 7.45
N THR A 139 -10.16 5.90 6.87
CA THR A 139 -10.45 5.23 5.60
C THR A 139 -10.51 3.72 5.80
N VAL A 140 -11.08 3.02 4.84
CA VAL A 140 -11.17 1.55 4.86
C VAL A 140 -10.65 0.97 3.55
N LYS A 141 -9.75 -0.02 3.65
CA LYS A 141 -9.33 -0.79 2.47
C LYS A 141 -9.93 -2.18 2.50
N MET A 142 -10.74 -2.52 1.49
CA MET A 142 -11.50 -3.77 1.42
C MET A 142 -11.32 -4.52 0.11
N ARG A 143 -11.88 -5.72 0.04
CA ARG A 143 -12.04 -6.54 -1.16
C ARG A 143 -13.51 -6.56 -1.60
N LEU A 144 -13.80 -7.28 -2.71
CA LEU A 144 -15.17 -7.45 -3.21
C LEU A 144 -16.08 -8.21 -2.23
N GLY A 145 -15.49 -9.06 -1.42
CA GLY A 145 -16.16 -9.94 -0.47
C GLY A 145 -15.24 -11.08 -0.06
N PHE A 146 -15.77 -12.06 0.69
CA PHE A 146 -14.96 -13.18 1.15
C PHE A 146 -14.71 -14.21 0.03
N ASP A 147 -15.71 -14.53 -0.76
CA ASP A 147 -15.64 -15.43 -1.90
C ASP A 147 -16.61 -14.98 -3.01
N THR A 148 -16.69 -15.72 -4.12
CA THR A 148 -17.54 -15.38 -5.27
C THR A 148 -19.04 -15.51 -5.00
N TYR A 149 -19.44 -16.21 -3.96
CA TYR A 149 -20.84 -16.32 -3.53
C TYR A 149 -21.25 -15.24 -2.54
N HIS A 150 -20.27 -14.57 -1.92
CA HIS A 150 -20.45 -13.56 -0.89
C HIS A 150 -19.72 -12.28 -1.29
N ILE A 151 -20.14 -11.69 -2.41
CA ILE A 151 -19.69 -10.37 -2.86
C ILE A 151 -20.65 -9.34 -2.25
N ASN A 152 -20.12 -8.42 -1.44
CA ASN A 152 -20.89 -7.44 -0.68
C ASN A 152 -20.19 -6.08 -0.54
N CYS A 153 -19.23 -5.79 -1.44
CA CYS A 153 -18.43 -4.57 -1.36
C CYS A 153 -19.29 -3.28 -1.45
N VAL A 154 -20.40 -3.32 -2.18
CA VAL A 154 -21.29 -2.15 -2.32
C VAL A 154 -22.01 -1.87 -1.00
N GLU A 155 -22.62 -2.88 -0.39
CA GLU A 155 -23.30 -2.77 0.89
C GLU A 155 -22.32 -2.40 2.00
N MET A 156 -21.13 -2.99 1.99
CA MET A 156 -20.05 -2.66 2.92
C MET A 156 -19.62 -1.21 2.78
N ALA A 157 -19.42 -0.71 1.55
CA ALA A 157 -19.03 0.68 1.33
C ALA A 157 -20.09 1.66 1.86
N LYS A 158 -21.37 1.40 1.62
CA LYS A 158 -22.48 2.19 2.18
C LYS A 158 -22.51 2.15 3.71
N ALA A 159 -22.25 0.98 4.30
CA ALA A 159 -22.16 0.84 5.75
C ALA A 159 -20.98 1.67 6.32
N MET A 160 -19.83 1.66 5.66
CA MET A 160 -18.66 2.46 6.07
C MET A 160 -18.93 3.97 5.95
N GLU A 161 -19.51 4.41 4.83
CA GLU A 161 -19.91 5.81 4.65
C GLU A 161 -20.89 6.26 5.75
N SER A 162 -21.88 5.43 6.10
CA SER A 162 -22.89 5.74 7.09
C SER A 162 -22.34 5.97 8.51
N VAL A 163 -21.13 5.54 8.81
CA VAL A 163 -20.46 5.72 10.11
C VAL A 163 -19.35 6.78 10.07
N GLY A 164 -19.21 7.50 8.95
CA GLY A 164 -18.29 8.64 8.84
C GLY A 164 -16.90 8.28 8.31
N VAL A 165 -16.74 7.15 7.62
CA VAL A 165 -15.50 6.84 6.87
C VAL A 165 -15.31 7.88 5.76
N SER A 166 -14.09 8.41 5.63
CA SER A 166 -13.76 9.52 4.74
C SER A 166 -13.40 9.09 3.31
N ALA A 167 -13.04 7.84 3.08
CA ALA A 167 -12.81 7.23 1.77
C ALA A 167 -12.75 5.72 1.87
N VAL A 168 -13.01 5.02 0.76
CA VAL A 168 -12.85 3.56 0.67
C VAL A 168 -11.91 3.19 -0.47
N ALA A 169 -10.97 2.26 -0.22
CA ALA A 169 -10.13 1.65 -1.24
C ALA A 169 -10.62 0.22 -1.52
N VAL A 170 -10.93 -0.09 -2.79
CA VAL A 170 -11.54 -1.36 -3.19
C VAL A 170 -10.62 -2.15 -4.09
N HIS A 171 -10.18 -3.33 -3.62
CA HIS A 171 -9.46 -4.28 -4.45
C HIS A 171 -10.45 -5.16 -5.23
N GLY A 172 -10.38 -5.14 -6.55
CA GLY A 172 -11.28 -5.84 -7.47
C GLY A 172 -11.19 -7.39 -7.44
N ARG A 173 -10.89 -7.98 -6.30
CA ARG A 173 -10.86 -9.44 -6.06
C ARG A 173 -11.50 -9.80 -4.73
N THR A 174 -12.08 -11.00 -4.65
CA THR A 174 -12.50 -11.58 -3.37
C THR A 174 -11.29 -12.07 -2.55
N ARG A 175 -11.53 -12.39 -1.27
CA ARG A 175 -10.48 -13.00 -0.43
C ARG A 175 -9.99 -14.32 -0.99
N ASN A 176 -10.91 -15.18 -1.45
CA ASN A 176 -10.54 -16.52 -1.93
C ASN A 176 -9.71 -16.51 -3.21
N GLN A 177 -9.92 -15.51 -4.07
CA GLN A 177 -9.08 -15.30 -5.26
C GLN A 177 -7.62 -14.96 -4.92
N MET A 178 -7.34 -14.48 -3.72
CA MET A 178 -5.99 -14.01 -3.36
C MET A 178 -5.45 -13.00 -4.40
N TYR A 179 -4.65 -13.49 -5.35
CA TYR A 179 -4.08 -12.74 -6.48
C TYR A 179 -4.30 -13.46 -7.83
N GLU A 180 -5.11 -14.52 -7.85
CA GLU A 180 -5.41 -15.31 -9.03
C GLU A 180 -6.47 -14.62 -9.92
N GLY A 181 -6.49 -15.00 -11.19
CA GLY A 181 -7.40 -14.42 -12.17
C GLY A 181 -7.14 -12.93 -12.41
N LYS A 182 -8.17 -12.21 -12.85
CA LYS A 182 -8.17 -10.75 -13.06
C LYS A 182 -8.99 -10.05 -11.99
N ALA A 183 -8.58 -8.82 -11.64
CA ALA A 183 -9.40 -7.95 -10.82
C ALA A 183 -10.64 -7.50 -11.61
N ASP A 184 -11.81 -7.63 -11.02
CA ASP A 184 -13.06 -7.18 -11.63
C ASP A 184 -13.34 -5.72 -11.22
N TRP A 185 -13.06 -4.82 -12.14
CA TRP A 185 -13.23 -3.38 -11.92
C TRP A 185 -14.69 -2.93 -11.97
N SER A 186 -15.61 -3.75 -12.53
CA SER A 186 -17.03 -3.42 -12.57
C SER A 186 -17.63 -3.23 -11.17
N TYR A 187 -17.13 -3.96 -10.17
CA TYR A 187 -17.52 -3.77 -8.78
C TYR A 187 -16.97 -2.49 -8.17
N ILE A 188 -15.77 -2.03 -8.59
CA ILE A 188 -15.24 -0.72 -8.16
C ILE A 188 -16.16 0.39 -8.67
N LYS A 189 -16.61 0.28 -9.92
CA LYS A 189 -17.61 1.20 -10.48
C LYS A 189 -18.92 1.18 -9.69
N GLN A 190 -19.45 -0.01 -9.37
CA GLN A 190 -20.69 -0.14 -8.58
C GLN A 190 -20.54 0.51 -7.19
N VAL A 191 -19.38 0.36 -6.55
CA VAL A 191 -19.10 1.06 -5.28
C VAL A 191 -19.07 2.57 -5.50
N LYS A 192 -18.38 3.06 -6.54
CA LYS A 192 -18.32 4.49 -6.86
C LYS A 192 -19.69 5.10 -7.13
N ASP A 193 -20.55 4.36 -7.84
CA ASP A 193 -21.92 4.82 -8.13
C ASP A 193 -22.82 4.80 -6.86
N ALA A 194 -22.42 4.11 -5.81
CA ALA A 194 -23.26 3.85 -4.64
C ALA A 194 -22.94 4.72 -3.41
N VAL A 195 -21.78 5.39 -3.37
CA VAL A 195 -21.32 6.24 -2.26
C VAL A 195 -20.90 7.61 -2.74
N SER A 196 -20.94 8.60 -1.85
CA SER A 196 -20.53 9.98 -2.13
C SER A 196 -19.08 10.28 -1.72
N ILE A 197 -18.53 9.48 -0.82
CA ILE A 197 -17.12 9.59 -0.38
C ILE A 197 -16.17 9.15 -1.50
N PRO A 198 -14.90 9.62 -1.48
CA PRO A 198 -13.90 9.18 -2.45
C PRO A 198 -13.71 7.67 -2.48
N VAL A 199 -13.64 7.12 -3.70
CA VAL A 199 -13.36 5.71 -3.95
C VAL A 199 -11.99 5.57 -4.62
N ILE A 200 -11.13 4.75 -4.06
CA ILE A 200 -9.78 4.46 -4.55
C ILE A 200 -9.79 3.07 -5.19
N GLY A 201 -9.62 3.02 -6.51
CA GLY A 201 -9.58 1.75 -7.26
C GLY A 201 -8.26 1.02 -7.05
N ASN A 202 -8.30 -0.30 -6.87
CA ASN A 202 -7.10 -1.12 -6.69
C ASN A 202 -7.22 -2.48 -7.40
N GLY A 203 -6.10 -2.94 -7.96
CA GLY A 203 -5.97 -4.28 -8.57
C GLY A 203 -5.54 -4.23 -10.04
N ASP A 204 -4.48 -4.97 -10.36
CA ASP A 204 -3.93 -5.20 -11.70
C ASP A 204 -3.49 -3.97 -12.50
N VAL A 205 -3.24 -2.84 -11.87
CA VAL A 205 -2.63 -1.67 -12.49
C VAL A 205 -1.12 -1.87 -12.54
N ARG A 206 -0.56 -1.98 -13.75
CA ARG A 206 0.84 -2.29 -14.01
C ARG A 206 1.48 -1.37 -15.05
N SER A 207 0.70 -0.50 -15.66
CA SER A 207 1.13 0.48 -16.65
C SER A 207 0.30 1.75 -16.53
N VAL A 208 0.71 2.79 -17.23
CA VAL A 208 -0.02 4.06 -17.36
C VAL A 208 -1.38 3.83 -18.05
N GLU A 209 -1.44 2.93 -19.04
CA GLU A 209 -2.70 2.57 -19.70
C GLU A 209 -3.69 1.93 -18.74
N ASP A 210 -3.22 1.00 -17.87
CA ASP A 210 -4.06 0.39 -16.83
C ASP A 210 -4.57 1.45 -15.84
N PHE A 211 -3.72 2.42 -15.47
CA PHE A 211 -4.08 3.54 -14.59
C PHE A 211 -5.24 4.36 -15.19
N HIS A 212 -5.09 4.81 -16.44
CA HIS A 212 -6.14 5.57 -17.12
C HIS A 212 -7.40 4.74 -17.36
N ARG A 213 -7.26 3.47 -17.72
CA ARG A 213 -8.40 2.58 -17.89
C ARG A 213 -9.17 2.44 -16.58
N MET A 214 -8.50 2.22 -15.46
CA MET A 214 -9.19 2.12 -14.15
C MET A 214 -9.96 3.40 -13.85
N MET A 215 -9.34 4.57 -14.02
CA MET A 215 -10.01 5.85 -13.83
C MET A 215 -11.24 6.00 -14.73
N ASN A 216 -11.10 5.71 -16.01
CA ASN A 216 -12.16 5.91 -17.02
C ASN A 216 -13.29 4.87 -16.91
N GLU A 217 -12.97 3.59 -16.71
CA GLU A 217 -13.97 2.51 -16.65
C GLU A 217 -14.77 2.53 -15.34
N THR A 218 -14.13 2.94 -14.22
CA THR A 218 -14.77 2.88 -12.91
C THR A 218 -15.27 4.23 -12.40
N GLY A 219 -14.71 5.33 -12.89
CA GLY A 219 -14.97 6.67 -12.35
C GLY A 219 -14.42 6.87 -10.94
N CYS A 220 -13.52 6.01 -10.44
CA CYS A 220 -12.91 6.17 -9.12
C CYS A 220 -12.11 7.48 -9.03
N ASP A 221 -11.98 8.01 -7.82
CA ASP A 221 -11.34 9.31 -7.58
C ASP A 221 -9.80 9.22 -7.58
N ALA A 222 -9.28 8.04 -7.23
CA ALA A 222 -7.84 7.75 -7.22
C ALA A 222 -7.57 6.27 -7.55
N VAL A 223 -6.34 5.97 -7.91
CA VAL A 223 -5.87 4.61 -8.20
C VAL A 223 -4.75 4.22 -7.26
N MET A 224 -4.94 3.09 -6.58
CA MET A 224 -3.96 2.54 -5.67
C MET A 224 -3.06 1.53 -6.36
N LEU A 225 -1.79 1.91 -6.54
CA LEU A 225 -0.75 1.07 -7.13
C LEU A 225 -0.23 0.07 -6.08
N GLY A 226 -0.23 -1.21 -6.43
CA GLY A 226 0.27 -2.29 -5.57
C GLY A 226 1.52 -2.93 -6.16
N ARG A 227 1.42 -4.20 -6.55
CA ARG A 227 2.58 -4.99 -7.04
C ARG A 227 3.27 -4.42 -8.27
N GLY A 228 2.61 -3.55 -9.04
CA GLY A 228 3.20 -2.92 -10.23
C GLY A 228 4.40 -2.02 -9.94
N ILE A 229 4.47 -1.46 -8.72
CA ILE A 229 5.56 -0.55 -8.32
C ILE A 229 6.71 -1.25 -7.57
N VAL A 230 6.60 -2.55 -7.29
CA VAL A 230 7.67 -3.29 -6.61
C VAL A 230 8.86 -3.44 -7.54
N GLY A 231 9.99 -2.82 -7.17
CA GLY A 231 11.17 -2.72 -8.02
C GLY A 231 10.98 -1.85 -9.28
N ASN A 232 9.84 -1.17 -9.39
CA ASN A 232 9.53 -0.26 -10.48
C ASN A 232 8.80 1.00 -9.97
N PRO A 233 9.39 1.80 -9.08
CA PRO A 233 8.75 3.01 -8.58
C PRO A 233 8.56 4.08 -9.68
N PHE A 234 9.23 3.94 -10.82
CA PHE A 234 9.07 4.81 -12.00
C PHE A 234 7.63 4.86 -12.51
N LEU A 235 6.88 3.77 -12.40
CA LEU A 235 5.46 3.76 -12.76
C LEU A 235 4.64 4.82 -11.99
N ILE A 236 5.08 5.20 -10.79
CA ILE A 236 4.44 6.29 -10.03
C ILE A 236 4.61 7.60 -10.79
N GLN A 237 5.84 7.94 -11.16
CA GLN A 237 6.15 9.16 -11.92
C GLN A 237 5.50 9.15 -13.29
N GLU A 238 5.55 8.03 -14.00
CA GLU A 238 4.91 7.88 -15.31
C GLU A 238 3.39 8.13 -15.24
N CYS A 239 2.72 7.65 -14.18
CA CYS A 239 1.29 7.95 -13.95
C CYS A 239 1.08 9.44 -13.65
N VAL A 240 1.93 10.07 -12.83
CA VAL A 240 1.86 11.50 -12.52
C VAL A 240 2.11 12.33 -13.79
N ASP A 241 3.13 12.00 -14.56
CA ASP A 241 3.46 12.69 -15.82
C ASP A 241 2.30 12.66 -16.80
N SER A 242 1.63 11.51 -16.92
CA SER A 242 0.50 11.33 -17.84
C SER A 242 -0.71 12.23 -17.55
N ILE A 243 -0.83 12.73 -16.33
CA ILE A 243 -1.92 13.64 -15.91
C ILE A 243 -1.46 15.09 -15.81
N THR A 244 -0.15 15.34 -15.69
CA THR A 244 0.43 16.70 -15.61
C THR A 244 0.98 17.20 -16.95
N GLY A 245 1.06 16.32 -17.94
CA GLY A 245 1.65 16.64 -19.26
C GLY A 245 3.17 16.72 -19.25
N GLN A 246 3.81 16.16 -18.21
CA GLN A 246 5.26 16.00 -18.11
C GLN A 246 5.69 14.69 -18.78
N ASN A 247 7.01 14.54 -19.01
CA ASN A 247 7.58 13.30 -19.52
C ASN A 247 8.99 13.14 -18.94
N HIS A 248 9.14 12.21 -18.00
CA HIS A 248 10.44 11.81 -17.46
C HIS A 248 10.85 10.47 -18.09
N GLU A 249 12.05 10.41 -18.60
CA GLU A 249 12.65 9.17 -19.10
C GLU A 249 13.60 8.61 -18.04
N PHE A 250 13.56 7.32 -17.84
CA PHE A 250 14.37 6.63 -16.85
C PHE A 250 15.31 5.63 -17.51
N SER A 251 16.59 5.78 -17.22
CA SER A 251 17.64 4.92 -17.71
C SER A 251 17.78 3.64 -16.87
N MET A 252 18.65 2.75 -17.30
CA MET A 252 19.04 1.59 -16.49
C MET A 252 19.86 2.02 -15.26
N GLU A 253 20.68 3.05 -15.42
CA GLU A 253 21.44 3.67 -14.34
C GLU A 253 20.51 4.15 -13.21
N ASP A 254 19.41 4.82 -13.56
CA ASP A 254 18.40 5.26 -12.58
C ASP A 254 17.81 4.09 -11.79
N ARG A 255 17.55 2.96 -12.46
CA ARG A 255 17.05 1.74 -11.76
C ARG A 255 18.03 1.22 -10.73
N ILE A 256 19.29 1.22 -11.04
CA ILE A 256 20.36 0.75 -10.15
C ILE A 256 20.54 1.71 -8.99
N GLU A 257 20.52 3.00 -9.27
CA GLU A 257 20.62 4.04 -8.24
C GLU A 257 19.46 3.90 -7.23
N ILE A 258 18.21 3.79 -7.72
CA ILE A 258 17.04 3.63 -6.86
C ILE A 258 17.07 2.31 -6.08
N CYS A 259 17.59 1.23 -6.66
CA CYS A 259 17.78 -0.02 -5.92
C CYS A 259 18.75 0.16 -4.74
N MET A 260 19.87 0.87 -4.98
CA MET A 260 20.85 1.19 -3.92
C MET A 260 20.29 2.16 -2.89
N ASP A 261 19.54 3.18 -3.30
CA ASP A 261 18.88 4.13 -2.39
C ASP A 261 17.88 3.40 -1.47
N HIS A 262 17.11 2.45 -2.03
CA HIS A 262 16.21 1.64 -1.22
C HIS A 262 16.98 0.80 -0.18
N ALA A 263 18.08 0.16 -0.60
CA ALA A 263 18.91 -0.64 0.30
C ALA A 263 19.56 0.21 1.41
N LYS A 264 20.09 1.37 1.07
CA LYS A 264 20.68 2.33 2.03
C LYS A 264 19.60 2.86 2.99
N GLY A 265 18.45 3.28 2.48
CA GLY A 265 17.34 3.73 3.33
C GLY A 265 16.82 2.66 4.29
N LEU A 266 16.81 1.39 3.87
CA LEU A 266 16.53 0.27 4.78
C LEU A 266 17.63 0.09 5.83
N ALA A 267 18.90 0.22 5.45
CA ALA A 267 20.02 0.11 6.37
C ALA A 267 20.00 1.21 7.44
N ASP A 268 19.69 2.43 7.04
CA ASP A 268 19.57 3.58 7.96
C ASP A 268 18.46 3.37 8.99
N THR A 269 17.37 2.73 8.61
CA THR A 269 16.18 2.57 9.48
C THR A 269 16.17 1.28 10.29
N LYS A 270 16.77 0.19 9.78
CA LYS A 270 16.68 -1.17 10.36
C LYS A 270 18.06 -1.79 10.65
N GLY A 271 19.15 -1.11 10.25
CA GLY A 271 20.51 -1.65 10.23
C GLY A 271 20.80 -2.54 9.04
N GLU A 272 22.04 -2.56 8.59
CA GLU A 272 22.48 -3.22 7.36
C GLU A 272 22.10 -4.71 7.28
N LYS A 273 22.30 -5.44 8.38
CA LYS A 273 22.00 -6.89 8.44
C LYS A 273 20.52 -7.20 8.12
N VAL A 274 19.61 -6.37 8.59
CA VAL A 274 18.16 -6.54 8.32
C VAL A 274 17.85 -6.07 6.91
N ALA A 275 18.38 -4.93 6.50
CA ALA A 275 18.19 -4.35 5.18
C ALA A 275 18.58 -5.33 4.07
N ILE A 276 19.78 -5.91 4.15
CA ILE A 276 20.26 -6.86 3.15
C ILE A 276 19.40 -8.12 3.09
N ARG A 277 18.93 -8.62 4.24
CA ARG A 277 18.01 -9.77 4.27
C ARG A 277 16.69 -9.46 3.53
N GLU A 278 16.14 -8.26 3.68
CA GLU A 278 14.95 -7.82 2.97
C GLU A 278 15.27 -7.61 1.47
N MET A 279 16.40 -6.97 1.17
CA MET A 279 16.84 -6.72 -0.21
C MET A 279 17.15 -7.98 -1.01
N ARG A 280 17.49 -9.11 -0.41
CA ARG A 280 17.62 -10.42 -1.14
C ARG A 280 16.34 -10.75 -1.91
N GLY A 281 15.17 -10.40 -1.38
CA GLY A 281 13.89 -10.58 -2.06
C GLY A 281 13.51 -9.42 -2.98
N LEU A 282 13.89 -8.19 -2.65
CA LEU A 282 13.45 -6.98 -3.33
C LEU A 282 14.34 -6.57 -4.50
N ALA A 283 15.68 -6.69 -4.37
CA ALA A 283 16.62 -6.19 -5.38
C ALA A 283 16.39 -6.82 -6.76
N SER A 284 16.06 -8.10 -6.81
CA SER A 284 15.78 -8.79 -8.09
C SER A 284 14.56 -8.23 -8.85
N TRP A 285 13.64 -7.51 -8.18
CA TRP A 285 12.52 -6.87 -8.84
C TRP A 285 12.95 -5.64 -9.64
N TYR A 286 13.99 -4.93 -9.19
CA TYR A 286 14.56 -3.77 -9.90
C TYR A 286 15.19 -4.18 -11.24
N LEU A 287 15.71 -5.40 -11.34
CA LEU A 287 16.28 -5.94 -12.58
C LEU A 287 15.28 -6.72 -13.44
N LYS A 288 14.04 -6.86 -13.00
CA LYS A 288 13.04 -7.65 -13.71
C LYS A 288 12.77 -7.11 -15.11
N GLY A 289 12.84 -8.00 -16.10
CA GLY A 289 12.59 -7.67 -17.51
C GLY A 289 13.83 -7.16 -18.25
N LEU A 290 14.95 -6.94 -17.56
CA LEU A 290 16.20 -6.55 -18.20
C LEU A 290 16.97 -7.79 -18.70
N PRO A 291 17.69 -7.69 -19.84
CA PRO A 291 18.51 -8.78 -20.36
C PRO A 291 19.52 -9.29 -19.30
N GLY A 292 19.78 -10.57 -19.26
CA GLY A 292 20.78 -11.15 -18.33
C GLY A 292 20.39 -11.16 -16.84
N SER A 293 19.30 -10.52 -16.42
CA SER A 293 18.92 -10.36 -15.00
C SER A 293 18.77 -11.68 -14.22
N ARG A 294 18.52 -12.81 -14.93
CA ARG A 294 18.34 -14.10 -14.29
C ARG A 294 19.61 -14.63 -13.60
N ILE A 295 20.80 -14.31 -14.13
CA ILE A 295 22.09 -14.72 -13.55
C ILE A 295 22.28 -14.01 -12.21
N PHE A 296 22.12 -12.71 -12.21
CA PHE A 296 22.35 -11.85 -11.04
C PHE A 296 21.32 -12.06 -9.92
N LYS A 297 20.13 -12.57 -10.23
CA LYS A 297 19.12 -12.92 -9.24
C LYS A 297 19.61 -13.95 -8.22
N ASN A 298 20.39 -14.93 -8.65
CA ASN A 298 20.96 -15.93 -7.74
C ASN A 298 21.99 -15.30 -6.81
N GLU A 299 22.86 -14.44 -7.33
CA GLU A 299 23.87 -13.72 -6.55
C GLU A 299 23.21 -12.81 -5.51
N MET A 300 22.18 -12.04 -5.91
CA MET A 300 21.40 -11.21 -4.99
C MET A 300 20.81 -12.01 -3.83
N SER A 301 20.42 -13.26 -4.03
CA SER A 301 19.89 -14.11 -2.97
C SER A 301 20.93 -14.50 -1.92
N GLN A 302 22.21 -14.38 -2.22
CA GLN A 302 23.36 -14.77 -1.38
C GLN A 302 24.09 -13.56 -0.75
N MET A 303 23.79 -12.34 -1.17
CA MET A 303 24.46 -11.11 -0.66
C MET A 303 24.31 -10.96 0.86
N ASN A 304 25.34 -10.43 1.52
CA ASN A 304 25.39 -10.26 2.96
C ASN A 304 25.61 -8.79 3.40
N THR A 305 26.11 -7.95 2.51
CA THR A 305 26.44 -6.55 2.77
C THR A 305 25.89 -5.62 1.67
N LEU A 306 25.83 -4.33 1.93
CA LEU A 306 25.53 -3.30 0.91
C LEU A 306 26.58 -3.32 -0.21
N GLU A 307 27.83 -3.58 0.15
CA GLU A 307 28.94 -3.70 -0.82
C GLU A 307 28.73 -4.86 -1.78
N ASP A 308 28.23 -6.03 -1.29
CA ASP A 308 27.86 -7.14 -2.16
C ASP A 308 26.81 -6.71 -3.19
N LEU A 309 25.76 -6.02 -2.75
CA LEU A 309 24.71 -5.52 -3.64
C LEU A 309 25.28 -4.53 -4.68
N GLU A 310 26.09 -3.58 -4.26
CA GLU A 310 26.73 -2.60 -5.15
C GLU A 310 27.60 -3.30 -6.21
N ASN A 311 28.40 -4.29 -5.80
CA ASN A 311 29.24 -5.05 -6.70
C ASN A 311 28.42 -5.85 -7.74
N ILE A 312 27.33 -6.50 -7.30
CA ILE A 312 26.42 -7.23 -8.19
C ILE A 312 25.78 -6.28 -9.21
N LEU A 313 25.30 -5.14 -8.77
CA LEU A 313 24.67 -4.15 -9.65
C LEU A 313 25.66 -3.54 -10.63
N ARG A 314 26.91 -3.29 -10.21
CA ARG A 314 27.98 -2.83 -11.10
C ARG A 314 28.30 -3.87 -12.18
N GLN A 315 28.49 -5.13 -11.81
CA GLN A 315 28.71 -6.23 -12.75
C GLN A 315 27.54 -6.38 -13.74
N PHE A 316 26.31 -6.21 -13.25
CA PHE A 316 25.15 -6.20 -14.12
C PHE A 316 25.23 -5.10 -15.16
N MET A 317 25.60 -3.88 -14.77
CA MET A 317 25.79 -2.74 -15.69
C MET A 317 26.89 -2.98 -16.73
N GLU A 318 28.01 -3.54 -16.29
CA GLU A 318 29.13 -3.88 -17.19
C GLU A 318 28.71 -4.92 -18.25
N ALA A 319 27.86 -5.88 -17.87
CA ALA A 319 27.35 -6.90 -18.76
C ALA A 319 26.30 -6.40 -19.78
N GLN A 320 25.80 -5.17 -19.63
CA GLN A 320 24.85 -4.53 -20.57
C GLN A 320 25.55 -3.67 -21.64
N ARG A 321 26.84 -3.37 -21.45
CA ARG A 321 27.68 -2.65 -22.41
C ARG A 321 28.22 -3.57 -23.49
#